data_fe23711cf073736c50fe1447a68f4b7a
#
_entry.id   fe23711cf073736c50fe1447a68f4b7a
#
_cell.length_a   1.000
_cell.length_b   1.000
_cell.length_c   1.000
_cell.angle_alpha   90.00
_cell.angle_beta   90.00
_cell.angle_gamma   90.00
#
_symmetry.space_group_name_H-M   'P 1'
#
loop_
_entity.id
_entity.type
_entity.pdbx_description
1 polymer ?
#
loop_
_entity_poly.entity_id
_entity_poly.type
_entity_poly.pdbx_seq_one_letter_code
_entity_poly.pdbx_strand_id
1 'polypeptide(L)'
;AQEGATKHITVNAVAPGFTLTPAMQSRIDSGDRDPAGMESLSTLGRLVKPEEVAEAGYFLCSDAASAITGVNLLVDAGFMAAISYNTYPS
;
A
#
# COMPACT_ATOMS: atom_id res chain seq x y z
N ALA A 1 13.60 -3.04 17.98
CA ALA A 1 14.59 -2.63 18.97
C ALA A 1 14.12 -2.99 20.38
N GLN A 2 15.07 -3.38 21.21
CA GLN A 2 14.76 -3.79 22.59
C GLN A 2 14.13 -2.67 23.40
N GLU A 3 14.61 -1.45 23.20
CA GLU A 3 14.08 -0.30 23.91
C GLU A 3 12.61 -0.04 23.55
N GLY A 4 12.28 -0.18 22.27
CA GLY A 4 10.90 -0.07 21.82
C GLY A 4 10.01 -1.15 22.39
N ALA A 5 10.50 -2.40 22.42
CA ALA A 5 9.77 -3.53 23.01
C ALA A 5 9.50 -3.32 24.49
N THR A 6 10.51 -2.83 25.23
CA THR A 6 10.38 -2.57 26.67
C THR A 6 9.33 -1.47 26.96
N LYS A 7 9.24 -0.49 26.08
CA LYS A 7 8.32 0.63 26.24
C LYS A 7 7.01 0.43 25.48
N HIS A 8 6.79 -0.75 24.91
CA HIS A 8 5.61 -1.08 24.13
C HIS A 8 5.43 -0.17 22.89
N ILE A 9 6.56 0.23 22.29
CA ILE A 9 6.57 1.04 21.08
C ILE A 9 6.73 0.09 19.87
N THR A 10 5.88 0.26 18.86
CA THR A 10 6.01 -0.46 17.60
C THR A 10 6.41 0.51 16.49
N VAL A 11 7.22 0.03 15.54
CA VAL A 11 7.66 0.81 14.40
C VAL A 11 7.36 0.02 13.14
N ASN A 12 6.47 0.56 12.32
CA ASN A 12 6.05 -0.06 11.07
C ASN A 12 6.02 0.98 9.96
N ALA A 13 5.96 0.50 8.71
CA ALA A 13 5.83 1.35 7.55
C ALA A 13 4.67 0.86 6.68
N VAL A 14 4.03 1.80 5.98
CA VAL A 14 3.02 1.49 4.97
C VAL A 14 3.59 1.91 3.62
N ALA A 15 3.60 1.01 2.65
CA ALA A 15 4.09 1.29 1.31
C ALA A 15 2.90 1.25 0.33
N PRO A 16 2.35 2.42 -0.04
CA PRO A 16 1.24 2.47 -0.99
C PRO A 16 1.72 2.25 -2.42
N GLY A 17 0.85 1.67 -3.26
CA GLY A 17 1.07 1.60 -4.69
C GLY A 17 0.47 2.81 -5.41
N PHE A 18 -0.02 2.59 -6.64
CA PHE A 18 -0.72 3.65 -7.38
C PHE A 18 -1.99 4.04 -6.64
N THR A 19 -1.97 5.23 -6.05
CA THR A 19 -3.05 5.71 -5.19
C THR A 19 -3.80 6.85 -5.89
N LEU A 20 -5.12 6.77 -5.88
CA LEU A 20 -5.97 7.77 -6.51
C LEU A 20 -6.14 8.98 -5.58
N THR A 21 -5.07 9.77 -5.48
CA THR A 21 -5.08 11.05 -4.76
C THR A 21 -5.66 12.15 -5.64
N PRO A 22 -6.00 13.32 -5.10
CA PRO A 22 -6.40 14.46 -5.94
C PRO A 22 -5.35 14.81 -7.00
N ALA A 23 -4.06 14.72 -6.67
CA ALA A 23 -2.99 14.97 -7.64
C ALA A 23 -3.00 13.93 -8.77
N MET A 24 -3.19 12.66 -8.44
CA MET A 24 -3.29 11.58 -9.43
C MET A 24 -4.53 11.76 -10.31
N GLN A 25 -5.67 12.12 -9.70
CA GLN A 25 -6.90 12.36 -10.44
C GLN A 25 -6.72 13.51 -11.44
N SER A 26 -6.03 14.56 -11.04
CA SER A 26 -5.71 15.69 -11.92
C SER A 26 -4.89 15.26 -13.13
N ARG A 27 -3.91 14.38 -12.94
CA ARG A 27 -3.10 13.84 -14.02
C ARG A 27 -3.89 12.96 -14.97
N ILE A 28 -4.82 12.18 -14.42
CA ILE A 28 -5.73 11.34 -15.22
C ILE A 28 -6.62 12.25 -16.06
N ASP A 29 -7.21 13.27 -15.45
CA ASP A 29 -8.12 14.20 -16.13
C ASP A 29 -7.43 14.97 -17.26
N SER A 30 -6.15 15.30 -17.06
CA SER A 30 -5.37 16.01 -18.09
C SER A 30 -4.85 15.11 -19.20
N GLY A 31 -5.00 13.79 -19.07
CA GLY A 31 -4.48 12.83 -20.03
C GLY A 31 -3.02 12.44 -19.80
N ASP A 32 -2.40 12.94 -18.73
CA ASP A 32 -1.01 12.72 -18.40
C ASP A 32 -0.77 11.29 -17.86
N ARG A 33 -1.81 10.67 -17.32
CA ARG A 33 -1.79 9.30 -16.80
C ARG A 33 -2.99 8.53 -17.34
N ASP A 34 -2.74 7.28 -17.72
CA ASP A 34 -3.79 6.38 -18.18
C ASP A 34 -4.19 5.44 -17.05
N PRO A 35 -5.39 5.58 -16.47
CA PRO A 35 -5.83 4.71 -15.38
C PRO A 35 -5.91 3.25 -15.79
N ALA A 36 -6.30 2.96 -17.02
CA ALA A 36 -6.40 1.58 -17.50
C ALA A 36 -5.03 0.89 -17.48
N GLY A 37 -3.98 1.61 -17.88
CA GLY A 37 -2.61 1.08 -17.83
C GLY A 37 -2.17 0.75 -16.42
N MET A 38 -2.43 1.65 -15.47
CA MET A 38 -2.08 1.43 -14.07
C MET A 38 -2.91 0.29 -13.45
N GLU A 39 -4.20 0.25 -13.75
CA GLU A 39 -5.10 -0.80 -13.26
C GLU A 39 -4.68 -2.18 -13.72
N SER A 40 -4.20 -2.28 -14.97
CA SER A 40 -3.77 -3.57 -15.53
C SER A 40 -2.53 -4.13 -14.85
N LEU A 41 -1.76 -3.28 -14.17
CA LEU A 41 -0.55 -3.69 -13.46
C LEU A 41 -0.83 -4.23 -12.05
N SER A 42 -2.05 -4.09 -11.54
CA SER A 42 -2.39 -4.59 -10.21
C SER A 42 -3.23 -5.85 -10.30
N THR A 43 -3.08 -6.74 -9.33
CA THR A 43 -3.85 -7.98 -9.25
C THR A 43 -5.34 -7.71 -9.07
N LEU A 44 -5.69 -6.66 -8.30
CA LEU A 44 -7.08 -6.30 -8.06
C LEU A 44 -7.70 -5.48 -9.20
N GLY A 45 -6.90 -5.05 -10.19
CA GLY A 45 -7.40 -4.33 -11.35
C GLY A 45 -7.89 -2.93 -11.06
N ARG A 46 -7.40 -2.29 -10.02
CA ARG A 46 -7.80 -0.92 -9.65
C ARG A 46 -6.70 -0.17 -8.94
N LEU A 47 -6.84 1.14 -8.87
CA LEU A 47 -5.98 1.97 -8.05
C LEU A 47 -6.36 1.86 -6.58
N VAL A 48 -5.41 2.16 -5.73
CA VAL A 48 -5.62 2.18 -4.28
C VAL A 48 -6.33 3.49 -3.92
N LYS A 49 -7.28 3.41 -3.00
CA LYS A 49 -7.94 4.61 -2.47
C LYS A 49 -7.12 5.18 -1.31
N PRO A 50 -7.02 6.52 -1.18
CA PRO A 50 -6.30 7.11 -0.05
C PRO A 50 -6.81 6.61 1.30
N GLU A 51 -8.11 6.37 1.42
CA GLU A 51 -8.72 5.85 2.63
C GLU A 51 -8.18 4.47 3.00
N GLU A 52 -7.86 3.65 2.01
CA GLU A 52 -7.32 2.32 2.25
C GLU A 52 -5.91 2.39 2.83
N VAL A 53 -5.09 3.35 2.39
CA VAL A 53 -3.77 3.59 2.96
C VAL A 53 -3.90 4.09 4.40
N ALA A 54 -4.82 5.01 4.64
CA ALA A 54 -5.08 5.56 5.97
C ALA A 54 -5.56 4.48 6.93
N GLU A 55 -6.47 3.60 6.50
CA GLU A 55 -6.97 2.49 7.32
C GLU A 55 -5.84 1.52 7.70
N ALA A 56 -4.95 1.22 6.77
CA ALA A 56 -3.80 0.36 7.06
C ALA A 56 -2.89 0.99 8.12
N GLY A 57 -2.61 2.28 7.98
CA GLY A 57 -1.82 3.02 8.97
C GLY A 57 -2.49 3.05 10.33
N TYR A 58 -3.79 3.31 10.35
CA TYR A 58 -4.58 3.32 11.57
C TYR A 58 -4.54 1.95 12.26
N PHE A 59 -4.71 0.88 11.50
CA PHE A 59 -4.63 -0.48 12.04
C PHE A 59 -3.29 -0.74 12.72
N LEU A 60 -2.18 -0.37 12.07
CA LEU A 60 -0.85 -0.60 12.62
C LEU A 60 -0.60 0.21 13.90
N CYS A 61 -1.32 1.31 14.10
CA CYS A 61 -1.23 2.12 15.31
C CYS A 61 -2.21 1.68 16.40
N SER A 62 -3.08 0.70 16.12
CA SER A 62 -4.13 0.27 17.04
C SER A 62 -3.66 -0.84 17.99
N ASP A 63 -4.44 -1.07 19.02
CA ASP A 63 -4.19 -2.18 19.96
C ASP A 63 -4.28 -3.54 19.27
N ALA A 64 -5.08 -3.64 18.22
CA ALA A 64 -5.18 -4.88 17.44
C ALA A 64 -3.85 -5.28 16.80
N ALA A 65 -2.95 -4.32 16.58
CA ALA A 65 -1.63 -4.56 16.00
C ALA A 65 -0.52 -4.53 17.06
N SER A 66 -0.84 -4.73 18.32
CA SER A 66 0.11 -4.56 19.42
C SER A 66 1.32 -5.49 19.35
N ALA A 67 1.19 -6.63 18.67
CA ALA A 67 2.29 -7.60 18.50
C ALA A 67 3.00 -7.42 17.16
N ILE A 68 2.66 -6.39 16.38
CA ILE A 68 3.22 -6.15 15.04
C ILE A 68 4.25 -5.04 15.12
N THR A 69 5.50 -5.36 14.77
CA THR A 69 6.56 -4.36 14.68
C THR A 69 7.57 -4.79 13.62
N GLY A 70 8.24 -3.83 13.01
CA GLY A 70 9.22 -4.09 11.97
C GLY A 70 8.61 -4.48 10.63
N VAL A 71 7.33 -4.22 10.40
CA VAL A 71 6.62 -4.60 9.19
C VAL A 71 6.62 -3.45 8.19
N ASN A 72 6.80 -3.80 6.91
CA ASN A 72 6.53 -2.91 5.79
C ASN A 72 5.29 -3.45 5.08
N LEU A 73 4.14 -2.83 5.33
CA LEU A 73 2.86 -3.31 4.83
C LEU A 73 2.57 -2.70 3.45
N LEU A 74 2.49 -3.55 2.43
CA LEU A 74 2.15 -3.12 1.08
C LEU A 74 0.65 -2.92 0.96
N VAL A 75 0.25 -1.72 0.52
CA VAL A 75 -1.16 -1.39 0.23
C VAL A 75 -1.21 -0.94 -1.23
N ASP A 76 -1.10 -1.88 -2.14
CA ASP A 76 -0.83 -1.62 -3.55
C ASP A 76 -1.80 -2.33 -4.51
N ALA A 77 -2.91 -2.83 -4.00
CA ALA A 77 -3.90 -3.57 -4.79
C ALA A 77 -3.28 -4.75 -5.56
N GLY A 78 -2.20 -5.32 -5.04
CA GLY A 78 -1.55 -6.47 -5.61
C GLY A 78 -0.54 -6.17 -6.71
N PHE A 79 -0.07 -4.93 -6.84
CA PHE A 79 0.92 -4.56 -7.85
C PHE A 79 2.19 -5.40 -7.74
N MET A 80 2.77 -5.50 -6.56
CA MET A 80 4.00 -6.29 -6.36
C MET A 80 3.75 -7.78 -6.57
N ALA A 81 2.60 -8.28 -6.17
CA ALA A 81 2.22 -9.67 -6.40
C ALA A 81 2.12 -9.97 -7.91
N ALA A 82 1.51 -9.06 -8.68
CA ALA A 82 1.40 -9.20 -10.12
C ALA A 82 2.78 -9.27 -10.79
N ILE A 83 3.70 -8.42 -10.37
CA ILE A 83 5.09 -8.44 -10.88
C ILE A 83 5.75 -9.79 -10.59
N SER A 84 5.60 -10.30 -9.38
CA SER A 84 6.19 -11.58 -8.98
C SER A 84 5.65 -12.73 -9.81
N TYR A 85 4.35 -12.79 -10.03
CA TYR A 85 3.74 -13.83 -10.84
C TYR A 85 4.16 -13.76 -12.32
N ASN A 86 4.30 -12.55 -12.84
CA ASN A 86 4.72 -12.36 -14.23
C ASN A 86 6.20 -12.68 -14.42
N THR A 87 7.01 -12.49 -13.38
CA THR A 87 8.46 -12.71 -13.43
C THR A 87 8.82 -14.20 -13.29
N TYR A 88 8.02 -14.95 -12.55
CA TYR A 88 8.27 -16.37 -12.28
C TYR A 88 7.12 -17.22 -12.83
N PRO A 89 7.15 -17.53 -14.11
CA PRO A 89 6.13 -18.40 -14.68
C PRO A 89 6.17 -19.77 -14.03
N SER A 90 5.03 -20.28 -13.67
CA SER A 90 4.91 -21.58 -13.02
C SER A 90 5.06 -22.75 -13.99
#